data_83edf91bdcf49af733944ebbbd0b683d
#
_entry.id   83edf91bdcf49af733944ebbbd0b683d
#
_cell.length_a   1.000
_cell.length_b   1.000
_cell.length_c   1.000
_cell.angle_alpha   90.00
_cell.angle_beta   90.00
_cell.angle_gamma   90.00
#
_symmetry.space_group_name_H-M   'P 1'
#
loop_
_entity.id
_entity.type
_entity.pdbx_description
1 polymer ?
#
loop_
_entity_poly.entity_id
_entity_poly.type
_entity_poly.pdbx_seq_one_letter_code
_entity_poly.pdbx_strand_id
1 'polypeptide(L)'
;MTKKYLCGVVSAAVLMGACPTAVFAADLENPLDFRSMTEDAADTDAGWAWDASSQTLTVENLSLTVPQGKLEERAAIYLPDESTVRVKGSNNSLNTLSYHCNGIYCEGELTFEGKGKLKIVTDSYSASAIYAKQGPVTFYDSVEIAADPDGHVIYIEKAKGKTPSSAYRMMLK
;
A
#
# COMPACT_ATOMS: atom_id res chain seq x y z
N MET A 1 15.16 -5.04 -34.77
CA MET A 1 13.75 -4.57 -34.80
C MET A 1 13.45 -3.89 -33.49
N THR A 2 13.47 -2.56 -33.47
CA THR A 2 13.38 -1.74 -32.26
C THR A 2 11.91 -1.40 -32.02
N LYS A 3 11.30 -1.96 -30.98
CA LYS A 3 9.93 -1.59 -30.56
C LYS A 3 10.01 -0.25 -29.84
N LYS A 4 9.48 0.80 -30.47
CA LYS A 4 9.26 2.10 -29.87
C LYS A 4 7.99 2.00 -28.98
N TYR A 5 8.15 2.16 -27.67
CA TYR A 5 7.03 2.36 -26.78
C TYR A 5 6.60 3.81 -26.87
N LEU A 6 5.35 4.03 -27.31
CA LEU A 6 4.74 5.35 -27.37
C LEU A 6 4.23 5.69 -25.96
N CYS A 7 4.94 6.59 -25.28
CA CYS A 7 4.50 7.15 -24.02
C CYS A 7 3.37 8.14 -24.30
N GLY A 8 2.13 7.72 -24.03
CA GLY A 8 0.97 8.59 -24.11
C GLY A 8 0.79 9.36 -22.81
N VAL A 9 0.97 10.68 -22.86
CA VAL A 9 0.58 11.58 -21.79
C VAL A 9 -0.94 11.61 -21.73
N VAL A 10 -1.52 10.99 -20.70
CA VAL A 10 -2.95 11.07 -20.42
C VAL A 10 -3.17 12.16 -19.37
N SER A 11 -3.61 13.34 -19.84
CA SER A 11 -4.15 14.38 -18.97
C SER A 11 -5.40 13.85 -18.27
N ALA A 12 -5.37 13.76 -16.95
CA ALA A 12 -6.49 13.33 -16.13
C ALA A 12 -7.59 14.39 -16.14
N ALA A 13 -8.63 14.19 -16.93
CA ALA A 13 -9.91 14.87 -16.75
C ALA A 13 -10.72 14.09 -15.72
N VAL A 14 -10.99 14.73 -14.59
CA VAL A 14 -11.87 14.20 -13.54
C VAL A 14 -13.30 14.20 -14.08
N LEU A 15 -13.83 13.05 -14.42
CA LEU A 15 -15.26 12.84 -14.67
C LEU A 15 -15.85 12.07 -13.48
N MET A 16 -16.59 12.80 -12.65
CA MET A 16 -17.48 12.19 -11.65
C MET A 16 -18.63 11.48 -12.36
N GLY A 17 -18.62 10.18 -12.32
CA GLY A 17 -19.75 9.34 -12.72
C GLY A 17 -19.76 8.12 -11.80
N ALA A 18 -20.73 8.08 -10.87
CA ALA A 18 -20.94 6.94 -10.00
C ALA A 18 -21.51 5.78 -10.81
N CYS A 19 -20.64 4.86 -11.21
CA CYS A 19 -21.05 3.50 -11.58
C CYS A 19 -20.45 2.56 -10.52
N PRO A 20 -21.22 1.63 -9.94
CA PRO A 20 -20.61 0.60 -9.11
C PRO A 20 -19.84 -0.34 -10.03
N THR A 21 -18.58 -0.03 -10.28
CA THR A 21 -17.68 -0.95 -10.97
C THR A 21 -17.42 -2.11 -10.03
N ALA A 22 -17.77 -3.31 -10.47
CA ALA A 22 -17.33 -4.51 -9.78
C ALA A 22 -15.79 -4.47 -9.74
N VAL A 23 -15.27 -4.35 -8.53
CA VAL A 23 -13.82 -4.37 -8.31
C VAL A 23 -13.36 -5.80 -8.52
N PHE A 24 -12.71 -6.06 -9.62
CA PHE A 24 -12.04 -7.35 -9.83
C PHE A 24 -10.75 -7.33 -9.02
N ALA A 25 -10.59 -8.32 -8.16
CA ALA A 25 -9.34 -8.52 -7.45
C ALA A 25 -8.24 -8.82 -8.48
N ALA A 26 -7.17 -8.03 -8.46
CA ALA A 26 -5.98 -8.32 -9.25
C ALA A 26 -5.05 -9.26 -8.47
N ASP A 27 -4.60 -10.34 -9.10
CA ASP A 27 -3.57 -11.20 -8.54
C ASP A 27 -2.20 -10.60 -8.84
N LEU A 28 -1.45 -10.32 -7.80
CA LEU A 28 -0.13 -9.70 -7.90
C LEU A 28 0.93 -10.78 -8.11
N GLU A 29 1.46 -10.90 -9.32
CA GLU A 29 2.57 -11.83 -9.62
C GLU A 29 3.94 -11.28 -9.21
N ASN A 30 4.09 -9.96 -9.20
CA ASN A 30 5.28 -9.24 -8.75
C ASN A 30 4.88 -8.15 -7.76
N PRO A 31 5.75 -7.77 -6.83
CA PRO A 31 5.47 -6.69 -5.90
C PRO A 31 5.31 -5.35 -6.64
N LEU A 32 4.45 -4.49 -6.11
CA LEU A 32 4.44 -3.08 -6.49
C LEU A 32 5.65 -2.40 -5.84
N ASP A 33 6.70 -2.19 -6.61
CA ASP A 33 7.96 -1.62 -6.10
C ASP A 33 8.15 -0.18 -6.56
N PHE A 34 7.94 0.75 -5.65
CA PHE A 34 8.09 2.19 -5.88
C PHE A 34 9.45 2.76 -5.43
N ARG A 35 10.35 1.93 -4.86
CA ARG A 35 11.62 2.40 -4.26
C ARG A 35 12.55 3.12 -5.23
N SER A 36 12.48 2.76 -6.50
CA SER A 36 13.31 3.36 -7.56
C SER A 36 12.49 4.10 -8.62
N MET A 37 11.19 4.29 -8.41
CA MET A 37 10.33 4.96 -9.37
C MET A 37 10.49 6.47 -9.27
N THR A 38 10.92 7.08 -10.37
CA THR A 38 11.13 8.54 -10.50
C THR A 38 10.02 9.21 -11.31
N GLU A 39 9.08 8.44 -11.82
CA GLU A 39 7.97 8.93 -12.64
C GLU A 39 6.64 8.50 -12.01
N ASP A 40 5.60 9.28 -12.26
CA ASP A 40 4.24 8.97 -11.84
C ASP A 40 3.74 7.71 -12.53
N ALA A 41 3.00 6.90 -11.80
CA ALA A 41 2.39 5.68 -12.32
C ALA A 41 1.01 5.46 -11.70
N ALA A 42 0.13 4.81 -12.43
CA ALA A 42 -1.19 4.46 -11.93
C ALA A 42 -1.74 3.22 -12.61
N ASP A 43 -2.50 2.45 -11.84
CA ASP A 43 -3.41 1.43 -12.32
C ASP A 43 -4.76 1.65 -11.64
N THR A 44 -5.66 2.32 -12.35
CA THR A 44 -6.98 2.67 -11.83
C THR A 44 -7.89 1.45 -11.67
N ASP A 45 -7.64 0.39 -12.43
CA ASP A 45 -8.40 -0.85 -12.34
C ASP A 45 -7.98 -1.65 -11.11
N ALA A 46 -6.69 -1.61 -10.76
CA ALA A 46 -6.17 -2.17 -9.51
C ALA A 46 -6.37 -1.23 -8.30
N GLY A 47 -6.75 0.03 -8.52
CA GLY A 47 -7.11 0.99 -7.48
C GLY A 47 -5.93 1.69 -6.81
N TRP A 48 -4.86 1.98 -7.54
CA TRP A 48 -3.72 2.71 -7.01
C TRP A 48 -3.15 3.76 -7.98
N ALA A 49 -2.51 4.78 -7.42
CA ALA A 49 -1.73 5.77 -8.16
C ALA A 49 -0.52 6.22 -7.33
N TRP A 50 0.63 6.34 -7.97
CA TRP A 50 1.89 6.81 -7.41
C TRP A 50 2.24 8.18 -7.95
N ASP A 51 2.49 9.13 -7.07
CA ASP A 51 3.08 10.45 -7.38
C ASP A 51 4.54 10.41 -6.92
N ALA A 52 5.45 10.36 -7.87
CA ALA A 52 6.88 10.24 -7.58
C ALA A 52 7.46 11.51 -6.96
N SER A 53 6.90 12.68 -7.28
CA SER A 53 7.41 13.98 -6.79
C SER A 53 7.15 14.16 -5.29
N SER A 54 6.04 13.66 -4.78
CA SER A 54 5.65 13.70 -3.37
C SER A 54 5.83 12.38 -2.65
N GLN A 55 6.31 11.34 -3.32
CA GLN A 55 6.40 9.96 -2.82
C GLN A 55 5.08 9.50 -2.19
N THR A 56 3.98 9.78 -2.85
CA THR A 56 2.64 9.48 -2.34
C THR A 56 1.97 8.38 -3.14
N LEU A 57 1.67 7.26 -2.47
CA LEU A 57 0.80 6.20 -2.99
C LEU A 57 -0.64 6.49 -2.59
N THR A 58 -1.48 6.82 -3.55
CA THR A 58 -2.93 6.93 -3.34
C THR A 58 -3.58 5.58 -3.61
N VAL A 59 -4.43 5.11 -2.69
CA VAL A 59 -5.23 3.90 -2.85
C VAL A 59 -6.72 4.24 -2.77
N GLU A 60 -7.48 3.78 -3.76
CA GLU A 60 -8.92 3.99 -3.86
C GLU A 60 -9.56 2.80 -4.58
N ASN A 61 -10.38 2.04 -3.86
CA ASN A 61 -10.90 0.74 -4.30
C ASN A 61 -9.80 -0.29 -4.61
N LEU A 62 -8.68 -0.19 -3.89
CA LEU A 62 -7.57 -1.12 -4.02
C LEU A 62 -8.04 -2.55 -3.76
N SER A 63 -7.74 -3.45 -4.69
CA SER A 63 -8.01 -4.88 -4.52
C SER A 63 -6.83 -5.69 -5.04
N LEU A 64 -5.86 -5.95 -4.17
CA LEU A 64 -4.67 -6.72 -4.49
C LEU A 64 -4.62 -8.01 -3.68
N THR A 65 -4.26 -9.10 -4.35
CA THR A 65 -4.00 -10.39 -3.71
C THR A 65 -2.65 -10.92 -4.18
N VAL A 66 -1.82 -11.29 -3.21
CA VAL A 66 -0.58 -12.05 -3.46
C VAL A 66 -0.91 -13.51 -3.21
N PRO A 67 -0.99 -14.35 -4.25
CA PRO A 67 -1.31 -15.76 -4.11
C PRO A 67 -0.17 -16.52 -3.43
N GLN A 68 -0.52 -17.67 -2.85
CA GLN A 68 0.42 -18.54 -2.15
C GLN A 68 1.57 -18.98 -3.07
N GLY A 69 2.80 -18.84 -2.60
CA GLY A 69 4.00 -19.29 -3.30
C GLY A 69 4.39 -18.51 -4.56
N LYS A 70 3.73 -17.38 -4.83
CA LYS A 70 3.99 -16.56 -6.03
C LYS A 70 5.05 -15.48 -5.81
N LEU A 71 5.20 -14.97 -4.61
CA LEU A 71 6.26 -14.02 -4.28
C LEU A 71 7.26 -14.66 -3.34
N GLU A 72 8.50 -14.80 -3.80
CA GLU A 72 9.67 -15.02 -2.93
C GLU A 72 10.04 -13.72 -2.20
N GLU A 73 9.48 -12.61 -2.62
CA GLU A 73 9.67 -11.27 -2.09
C GLU A 73 8.94 -11.08 -0.76
N ARG A 74 9.49 -10.20 0.06
CA ARG A 74 9.05 -10.02 1.46
C ARG A 74 7.88 -9.05 1.65
N ALA A 75 7.36 -8.44 0.59
CA ALA A 75 6.19 -7.55 0.67
C ALA A 75 5.42 -7.46 -0.64
N ALA A 76 4.11 -7.17 -0.55
CA ALA A 76 3.28 -6.90 -1.72
C ALA A 76 3.53 -5.50 -2.29
N ILE A 77 3.78 -4.52 -1.42
CA ILE A 77 4.06 -3.13 -1.79
C ILE A 77 5.37 -2.70 -1.13
N TYR A 78 6.29 -2.17 -1.92
CA TYR A 78 7.53 -1.56 -1.45
C TYR A 78 7.52 -0.05 -1.66
N LEU A 79 7.82 0.67 -0.61
CA LEU A 79 7.87 2.13 -0.59
C LEU A 79 9.28 2.62 -0.21
N PRO A 80 9.77 3.72 -0.80
CA PRO A 80 10.98 4.38 -0.36
C PRO A 80 10.82 5.01 1.02
N ASP A 81 11.90 5.57 1.56
CA ASP A 81 11.87 6.38 2.79
C ASP A 81 10.99 7.63 2.60
N GLU A 82 10.42 8.15 3.68
CA GLU A 82 9.57 9.35 3.72
C GLU A 82 8.30 9.26 2.85
N SER A 83 7.78 8.06 2.66
CA SER A 83 6.59 7.84 1.83
C SER A 83 5.28 8.13 2.55
N THR A 84 4.29 8.53 1.76
CA THR A 84 2.91 8.71 2.22
C THR A 84 1.98 7.73 1.52
N VAL A 85 1.10 7.07 2.28
CA VAL A 85 -0.02 6.29 1.78
C VAL A 85 -1.31 7.06 2.04
N ARG A 86 -1.91 7.58 0.98
CA ARG A 86 -3.20 8.29 1.04
C ARG A 86 -4.34 7.33 0.76
N VAL A 87 -5.15 7.08 1.79
CA VAL A 87 -6.27 6.14 1.72
C VAL A 87 -7.57 6.86 1.46
N LYS A 88 -8.22 6.55 0.35
CA LYS A 88 -9.55 7.05 -0.02
C LYS A 88 -10.56 5.92 -0.06
N GLY A 89 -11.83 6.25 0.22
CA GLY A 89 -12.90 5.24 0.21
C GLY A 89 -12.74 4.17 1.29
N SER A 90 -13.66 3.21 1.29
CA SER A 90 -13.75 2.18 2.33
C SER A 90 -13.48 0.75 1.84
N ASN A 91 -13.29 0.58 0.53
CA ASN A 91 -13.21 -0.74 -0.11
C ASN A 91 -11.78 -1.08 -0.56
N ASN A 92 -10.78 -0.70 0.25
CA ASN A 92 -9.40 -1.06 -0.07
C ASN A 92 -9.02 -2.35 0.67
N SER A 93 -8.48 -3.32 -0.07
CA SER A 93 -7.97 -4.57 0.49
C SER A 93 -6.65 -4.98 -0.13
N LEU A 94 -5.75 -5.43 0.71
CA LEU A 94 -4.47 -6.03 0.36
C LEU A 94 -4.37 -7.37 1.10
N ASN A 95 -4.30 -8.46 0.36
CA ASN A 95 -4.22 -9.80 0.92
C ASN A 95 -2.90 -10.45 0.51
N THR A 96 -2.12 -10.95 1.45
CA THR A 96 -0.92 -11.73 1.18
C THR A 96 -1.13 -13.16 1.70
N LEU A 97 -1.29 -14.09 0.77
CA LEU A 97 -1.44 -15.52 1.07
C LEU A 97 -0.10 -16.26 1.01
N SER A 98 0.98 -15.54 0.69
CA SER A 98 2.32 -16.09 0.59
C SER A 98 3.06 -16.04 1.92
N TYR A 99 3.81 -17.09 2.23
CA TYR A 99 4.62 -17.19 3.44
C TYR A 99 5.65 -16.05 3.51
N HIS A 100 5.80 -15.44 4.69
CA HIS A 100 6.74 -14.35 4.98
C HIS A 100 6.53 -13.07 4.14
N CYS A 101 5.39 -12.91 3.48
CA CYS A 101 5.09 -11.75 2.67
C CYS A 101 4.34 -10.69 3.50
N ASN A 102 5.00 -9.56 3.76
CA ASN A 102 4.37 -8.42 4.40
C ASN A 102 3.35 -7.75 3.46
N GLY A 103 2.42 -7.00 4.02
CA GLY A 103 1.52 -6.18 3.22
C GLY A 103 2.26 -5.01 2.58
N ILE A 104 2.72 -4.07 3.40
CA ILE A 104 3.47 -2.89 2.97
C ILE A 104 4.83 -2.89 3.67
N TYR A 105 5.89 -2.72 2.88
CA TYR A 105 7.24 -2.50 3.36
C TYR A 105 7.68 -1.08 3.03
N CYS A 106 8.27 -0.38 3.99
CA CYS A 106 8.86 0.93 3.79
C CYS A 106 10.33 0.95 4.25
N GLU A 107 11.22 1.56 3.47
CA GLU A 107 12.64 1.68 3.82
C GLU A 107 12.89 2.58 5.05
N GLY A 108 12.00 3.54 5.31
CA GLY A 108 12.16 4.50 6.40
C GLY A 108 10.84 4.97 7.00
N GLU A 109 10.64 6.27 7.05
CA GLU A 109 9.44 6.90 7.59
C GLU A 109 8.22 6.65 6.70
N LEU A 110 7.11 6.29 7.31
CA LEU A 110 5.86 6.00 6.60
C LEU A 110 4.70 6.78 7.22
N THR A 111 3.99 7.51 6.40
CA THR A 111 2.81 8.26 6.78
C THR A 111 1.56 7.66 6.15
N PHE A 112 0.52 7.48 6.94
CA PHE A 112 -0.83 7.19 6.44
C PHE A 112 -1.70 8.41 6.65
N GLU A 113 -2.45 8.80 5.61
CA GLU A 113 -3.38 9.91 5.65
C GLU A 113 -4.67 9.64 4.88
N GLY A 114 -5.65 10.52 5.04
CA GLY A 114 -6.95 10.44 4.36
C GLY A 114 -8.06 9.96 5.27
N LYS A 115 -9.23 9.76 4.69
CA LYS A 115 -10.46 9.39 5.43
C LYS A 115 -10.98 8.01 5.04
N GLY A 116 -10.13 7.23 4.38
CA GLY A 116 -10.48 5.91 3.90
C GLY A 116 -10.15 4.81 4.88
N LYS A 117 -10.51 3.59 4.47
CA LYS A 117 -10.21 2.35 5.17
C LYS A 117 -9.39 1.44 4.27
N LEU A 118 -8.30 0.90 4.80
CA LEU A 118 -7.49 -0.12 4.14
C LEU A 118 -7.47 -1.38 5.02
N LYS A 119 -7.93 -2.48 4.47
CA LYS A 119 -7.81 -3.80 5.10
C LYS A 119 -6.55 -4.48 4.56
N ILE A 120 -5.69 -4.93 5.48
CA ILE A 120 -4.49 -5.71 5.13
C ILE A 120 -4.59 -7.05 5.85
N VAL A 121 -4.55 -8.13 5.09
CA VAL A 121 -4.56 -9.51 5.60
C VAL A 121 -3.24 -10.15 5.25
N THR A 122 -2.56 -10.73 6.24
CA THR A 122 -1.34 -11.50 6.04
C THR A 122 -1.53 -12.90 6.63
N ASP A 123 -1.36 -13.92 5.80
CA ASP A 123 -1.54 -15.33 6.18
C ASP A 123 -0.20 -15.94 6.61
N SER A 124 0.47 -15.29 7.56
CA SER A 124 1.73 -15.81 8.12
C SER A 124 2.10 -15.16 9.45
N TYR A 125 2.45 -15.98 10.44
CA TYR A 125 2.93 -15.52 11.75
C TYR A 125 4.21 -14.68 11.72
N SER A 126 4.99 -14.75 10.66
CA SER A 126 6.23 -14.00 10.49
C SER A 126 6.10 -12.80 9.55
N ALA A 127 4.90 -12.55 9.04
CA ALA A 127 4.60 -11.38 8.21
C ALA A 127 4.00 -10.25 9.05
N SER A 128 4.12 -9.03 8.55
CA SER A 128 3.51 -7.85 9.14
C SER A 128 2.58 -7.20 8.13
N ALA A 129 1.46 -6.66 8.58
CA ALA A 129 0.63 -5.85 7.70
C ALA A 129 1.42 -4.63 7.21
N ILE A 130 2.17 -4.00 8.11
CA ILE A 130 3.06 -2.87 7.81
C ILE A 130 4.44 -3.16 8.42
N TYR A 131 5.48 -3.11 7.60
CA TYR A 131 6.87 -3.26 8.03
C TYR A 131 7.63 -1.99 7.68
N ALA A 132 8.10 -1.25 8.68
CA ALA A 132 8.98 -0.10 8.50
C ALA A 132 10.40 -0.45 8.95
N LYS A 133 11.38 -0.32 8.05
CA LYS A 133 12.77 -0.66 8.35
C LYS A 133 13.45 0.36 9.25
N GLN A 134 13.20 1.64 9.00
CA GLN A 134 13.82 2.72 9.77
C GLN A 134 12.85 3.88 9.89
N GLY A 135 12.32 4.14 11.05
CA GLY A 135 11.55 5.35 11.26
C GLY A 135 10.14 5.09 11.79
N PRO A 136 9.45 6.16 12.14
CA PRO A 136 8.10 6.08 12.65
C PRO A 136 7.10 5.72 11.55
N VAL A 137 6.04 5.06 11.96
CA VAL A 137 4.80 4.95 11.19
C VAL A 137 3.80 5.93 11.81
N THR A 138 3.38 6.92 11.04
CA THR A 138 2.51 8.00 11.51
C THR A 138 1.15 7.93 10.81
N PHE A 139 0.08 8.19 11.56
CA PHE A 139 -1.28 8.19 11.03
C PHE A 139 -1.88 9.58 11.24
N TYR A 140 -2.39 10.17 10.17
CA TYR A 140 -3.10 11.44 10.17
C TYR A 140 -4.55 11.26 9.76
N ASP A 141 -5.36 12.25 10.09
CA ASP A 141 -6.79 12.28 9.80
C ASP A 141 -7.56 11.14 10.48
N SER A 142 -8.48 10.55 9.77
CA SER A 142 -9.30 9.44 10.25
C SER A 142 -9.09 8.18 9.43
N VAL A 143 -7.87 7.96 8.95
CA VAL A 143 -7.53 6.74 8.24
C VAL A 143 -7.70 5.53 9.16
N GLU A 144 -8.35 4.50 8.65
CA GLU A 144 -8.57 3.25 9.37
C GLU A 144 -7.79 2.12 8.70
N ILE A 145 -6.86 1.51 9.44
CA ILE A 145 -6.14 0.31 9.00
C ILE A 145 -6.69 -0.87 9.78
N ALA A 146 -7.32 -1.79 9.06
CA ALA A 146 -7.79 -3.05 9.61
C ALA A 146 -6.80 -4.15 9.23
N ALA A 147 -6.07 -4.69 10.19
CA ALA A 147 -5.16 -5.80 9.98
C ALA A 147 -5.73 -7.08 10.61
N ASP A 148 -5.62 -8.19 9.91
CA ASP A 148 -5.99 -9.51 10.41
C ASP A 148 -4.70 -10.23 10.81
N PRO A 149 -4.49 -10.49 12.11
CA PRO A 149 -3.17 -10.78 12.61
C PRO A 149 -2.93 -12.29 12.77
N ASP A 150 -2.43 -12.95 11.75
CA ASP A 150 -1.59 -14.11 12.05
C ASP A 150 -0.15 -13.68 12.38
N GLY A 151 0.23 -12.45 12.06
CA GLY A 151 1.53 -11.85 12.33
C GLY A 151 1.45 -10.53 13.10
N HIS A 152 2.39 -9.63 12.84
CA HIS A 152 2.42 -8.31 13.45
C HIS A 152 1.55 -7.32 12.65
N VAL A 153 0.76 -6.49 13.34
CA VAL A 153 0.04 -5.41 12.66
C VAL A 153 1.02 -4.39 12.12
N ILE A 154 1.95 -3.92 12.98
CA ILE A 154 3.01 -3.00 12.60
C ILE A 154 4.30 -3.50 13.22
N TYR A 155 5.35 -3.61 12.41
CA TYR A 155 6.70 -3.92 12.86
C TYR A 155 7.64 -2.80 12.44
N ILE A 156 8.42 -2.28 13.41
CA ILE A 156 9.45 -1.25 13.18
C ILE A 156 10.79 -1.84 13.59
N GLU A 157 11.69 -2.01 12.62
CA GLU A 157 13.00 -2.64 12.90
C GLU A 157 13.93 -1.71 13.69
N LYS A 158 13.95 -0.41 13.36
CA LYS A 158 14.76 0.60 14.06
C LYS A 158 13.93 1.87 14.30
N ALA A 159 13.36 1.99 15.49
CA ALA A 159 12.66 3.21 15.87
C ALA A 159 13.65 4.37 16.03
N LYS A 160 13.62 5.37 15.17
CA LYS A 160 14.28 6.66 15.41
C LYS A 160 13.42 7.49 16.36
N GLY A 161 13.73 7.40 17.65
CA GLY A 161 13.47 8.29 18.77
C GLY A 161 12.42 9.40 18.68
N LYS A 162 11.19 9.14 18.22
CA LYS A 162 10.02 9.94 18.55
C LYS A 162 8.81 9.03 18.67
N THR A 163 8.23 8.99 19.86
CA THR A 163 6.95 8.37 20.09
C THR A 163 5.88 9.14 19.33
N PRO A 164 5.10 8.51 18.45
CA PRO A 164 4.03 9.21 17.76
C PRO A 164 2.97 9.63 18.78
N SER A 165 2.64 10.91 18.76
CA SER A 165 1.51 11.42 19.49
C SER A 165 0.25 11.19 18.67
N SER A 166 -0.64 10.44 19.27
CA SER A 166 -2.09 10.46 19.14
C SER A 166 -2.81 9.75 18.01
N ALA A 167 -3.82 9.03 18.48
CA ALA A 167 -5.02 8.55 17.85
C ALA A 167 -4.89 7.37 16.87
N TYR A 168 -4.33 6.28 17.36
CA TYR A 168 -4.56 4.97 16.75
C TYR A 168 -5.98 4.50 17.03
N ARG A 169 -6.81 4.35 15.99
CA ARG A 169 -7.92 3.42 16.06
C ARG A 169 -7.54 2.15 15.33
N MET A 170 -6.73 1.34 15.99
CA MET A 170 -6.48 -0.02 15.58
C MET A 170 -7.70 -0.84 15.99
N MET A 171 -8.47 -1.32 15.02
CA MET A 171 -9.46 -2.36 15.29
C MET A 171 -8.78 -3.72 15.10
N LEU A 172 -8.29 -4.27 16.20
CA LEU A 172 -8.00 -5.70 16.28
C LEU A 172 -9.35 -6.42 16.39
N LYS A 173 -9.60 -7.36 15.51
CA LYS A 173 -10.68 -8.34 15.68
C LYS A 173 -10.13 -9.60 16.28
#